data_7cb368b4ea7ef4b985ce7e9a6a2c1992
#
_entry.id   7cb368b4ea7ef4b985ce7e9a6a2c1992
#
_cell.length_a   1.000
_cell.length_b   1.000
_cell.length_c   1.000
_cell.angle_alpha   90.00
_cell.angle_beta   90.00
_cell.angle_gamma   90.00
#
_symmetry.space_group_name_H-M   'P 1'
#
loop_
_entity.id
_entity.type
_entity.pdbx_description
1 polymer ?
#
loop_
_entity_poly.entity_id
_entity_poly.type
_entity_poly.pdbx_seq_one_letter_code
_entity_poly.pdbx_strand_id
1 'polypeptide(L)'
;MKAILFDLDGTLVDSSIGILNAFEYTFQKMKIPCPDPSILSSYIGPPLEATFSAFFKNKHDVEVAITHFRDFYRESGIYQARLYPEITELLDNLSQEGLDLYVTTSKYEPMARQMLQDLTISHYFKAILGSISNRCHKLDIVKACLQDFAINKKEAIIVGDTKFDMIGGKQAGITRLGVTWGFGCQEDLQAHGAQYIGHTPQEVIEIIQSL
;
A
#
# COMPACT_ATOMS: atom_id res chain seq x y z
N MET A 1 -0.90 6.86 -20.64
CA MET A 1 -0.13 5.96 -19.75
C MET A 1 -0.10 4.54 -20.29
N LYS A 2 0.85 3.69 -19.85
CA LYS A 2 0.87 2.26 -20.22
C LYS A 2 0.96 1.35 -19.00
N ALA A 3 1.56 1.81 -17.90
CA ALA A 3 1.77 1.03 -16.69
C ALA A 3 1.22 1.78 -15.46
N ILE A 4 0.35 1.12 -14.71
CA ILE A 4 -0.26 1.64 -13.49
C ILE A 4 0.25 0.82 -12.32
N LEU A 5 0.93 1.46 -11.38
CA LEU A 5 1.47 0.85 -10.17
C LEU A 5 0.57 1.23 -8.99
N PHE A 6 -0.23 0.30 -8.51
CA PHE A 6 -1.10 0.53 -7.35
C PHE A 6 -0.41 0.20 -6.04
N ASP A 7 -0.60 1.02 -5.01
CA ASP A 7 -0.46 0.52 -3.64
C ASP A 7 -1.63 -0.42 -3.31
N LEU A 8 -1.56 -1.08 -2.17
CA LEU A 8 -2.54 -2.10 -1.75
C LEU A 8 -3.41 -1.59 -0.60
N ASP A 9 -2.80 -1.50 0.61
CA ASP A 9 -3.49 -1.12 1.83
C ASP A 9 -3.85 0.37 1.80
N GLY A 10 -5.14 0.70 1.88
CA GLY A 10 -5.63 2.10 1.76
C GLY A 10 -5.92 2.56 0.34
N THR A 11 -5.48 1.82 -0.67
CA THR A 11 -5.69 2.15 -2.09
C THR A 11 -6.67 1.21 -2.76
N LEU A 12 -6.35 -0.07 -2.84
CA LEU A 12 -7.23 -1.11 -3.37
C LEU A 12 -8.08 -1.76 -2.28
N VAL A 13 -7.51 -1.87 -1.08
CA VAL A 13 -8.05 -2.68 0.02
C VAL A 13 -8.15 -1.86 1.30
N ASP A 14 -9.32 -1.87 1.93
CA ASP A 14 -9.51 -1.47 3.32
C ASP A 14 -9.09 -2.62 4.22
N SER A 15 -7.86 -2.57 4.71
CA SER A 15 -7.27 -3.53 5.63
C SER A 15 -7.19 -2.99 7.08
N SER A 16 -7.83 -1.85 7.35
CA SER A 16 -7.74 -1.13 8.62
C SER A 16 -8.06 -2.00 9.82
N ILE A 17 -9.15 -2.76 9.78
CA ILE A 17 -9.61 -3.61 10.89
C ILE A 17 -8.55 -4.64 11.24
N GLY A 18 -8.04 -5.38 10.24
CA GLY A 18 -7.04 -6.42 10.46
C GLY A 18 -5.71 -5.88 10.99
N ILE A 19 -5.29 -4.71 10.50
CA ILE A 19 -4.06 -4.05 10.95
C ILE A 19 -4.21 -3.52 12.38
N LEU A 20 -5.34 -2.86 12.71
CA LEU A 20 -5.59 -2.36 14.05
C LEU A 20 -5.68 -3.48 15.09
N ASN A 21 -6.35 -4.58 14.75
CA ASN A 21 -6.41 -5.76 15.61
C ASN A 21 -5.03 -6.41 15.80
N ALA A 22 -4.18 -6.41 14.77
CA ALA A 22 -2.80 -6.89 14.89
C ALA A 22 -1.94 -5.98 15.79
N PHE A 23 -2.14 -4.66 15.74
CA PHE A 23 -1.50 -3.74 16.68
C PHE A 23 -1.96 -4.02 18.11
N GLU A 24 -3.27 -4.09 18.35
CA GLU A 24 -3.83 -4.36 19.69
C GLU A 24 -3.26 -5.66 20.28
N TYR A 25 -3.30 -6.75 19.49
CA TYR A 25 -2.71 -8.02 19.89
C TYR A 25 -1.23 -7.88 20.23
N THR A 26 -0.46 -7.13 19.43
CA THR A 26 0.97 -6.93 19.64
C THR A 26 1.23 -6.20 20.96
N PHE A 27 0.55 -5.08 21.21
CA PHE A 27 0.72 -4.31 22.45
C PHE A 27 0.32 -5.15 23.68
N GLN A 28 -0.73 -5.96 23.57
CA GLN A 28 -1.13 -6.89 24.62
C GLN A 28 -0.03 -7.95 24.91
N LYS A 29 0.56 -8.55 23.87
CA LYS A 29 1.67 -9.51 24.01
C LYS A 29 2.93 -8.88 24.59
N MET A 30 3.21 -7.64 24.23
CA MET A 30 4.33 -6.87 24.75
C MET A 30 4.06 -6.35 26.18
N LYS A 31 2.85 -6.55 26.74
CA LYS A 31 2.42 -6.10 28.09
C LYS A 31 2.57 -4.61 28.32
N ILE A 32 2.30 -3.80 27.30
CA ILE A 32 2.27 -2.34 27.39
C ILE A 32 0.90 -1.82 26.97
N PRO A 33 0.50 -0.62 27.43
CA PRO A 33 -0.77 0.00 27.03
C PRO A 33 -0.86 0.14 25.51
N CYS A 34 -1.97 -0.28 24.92
CA CYS A 34 -2.24 -0.07 23.51
C CYS A 34 -2.62 1.40 23.30
N PRO A 35 -1.98 2.10 22.33
CA PRO A 35 -2.42 3.44 21.94
C PRO A 35 -3.85 3.45 21.40
N ASP A 36 -4.47 4.64 21.40
CA ASP A 36 -5.80 4.82 20.83
C ASP A 36 -5.82 4.41 19.32
N PRO A 37 -6.90 3.78 18.84
CA PRO A 37 -7.01 3.40 17.42
C PRO A 37 -6.81 4.56 16.44
N SER A 38 -7.17 5.79 16.80
CA SER A 38 -6.92 6.99 15.98
C SER A 38 -5.44 7.30 15.81
N ILE A 39 -4.63 7.03 16.85
CA ILE A 39 -3.18 7.13 16.79
C ILE A 39 -2.61 6.01 15.93
N LEU A 40 -3.06 4.76 16.15
CA LEU A 40 -2.58 3.59 15.41
C LEU A 40 -2.89 3.67 13.91
N SER A 41 -4.02 4.25 13.53
CA SER A 41 -4.38 4.45 12.12
C SER A 41 -3.33 5.27 11.35
N SER A 42 -2.67 6.23 12.01
CA SER A 42 -1.60 7.03 11.38
C SER A 42 -0.32 6.24 11.10
N TYR A 43 -0.20 5.04 11.64
CA TYR A 43 0.93 4.13 11.41
C TYR A 43 0.63 3.04 10.37
N ILE A 44 -0.53 3.10 9.69
CA ILE A 44 -0.81 2.23 8.55
C ILE A 44 -0.11 2.84 7.32
N GLY A 45 0.61 2.00 6.57
CA GLY A 45 1.36 2.41 5.37
C GLY A 45 2.88 2.35 5.52
N PRO A 46 3.49 2.88 6.60
CA PRO A 46 4.93 2.73 6.83
C PRO A 46 5.35 1.27 7.03
N PRO A 47 6.64 0.93 6.77
CA PRO A 47 7.21 -0.34 7.20
C PRO A 47 7.06 -0.56 8.71
N LEU A 48 6.76 -1.78 9.14
CA LEU A 48 6.55 -2.12 10.57
C LEU A 48 7.76 -1.76 11.45
N GLU A 49 8.96 -1.83 10.91
CA GLU A 49 10.19 -1.44 11.58
C GLU A 49 10.15 0.04 11.99
N ALA A 50 9.70 0.91 11.09
CA ALA A 50 9.55 2.35 11.38
C ALA A 50 8.42 2.58 12.39
N THR A 51 7.31 1.90 12.23
CA THR A 51 6.16 1.97 13.13
C THR A 51 6.54 1.57 14.56
N PHE A 52 7.08 0.38 14.76
CA PHE A 52 7.40 -0.10 16.10
C PHE A 52 8.59 0.61 16.75
N SER A 53 9.50 1.18 15.95
CA SER A 53 10.57 2.05 16.47
C SER A 53 10.05 3.35 17.10
N ALA A 54 8.83 3.76 16.80
CA ALA A 54 8.19 4.89 17.49
C ALA A 54 7.74 4.54 18.93
N PHE A 55 7.52 3.25 19.21
CA PHE A 55 7.02 2.76 20.50
C PHE A 55 8.09 2.05 21.34
N PHE A 56 9.08 1.43 20.71
CA PHE A 56 10.12 0.67 21.37
C PHE A 56 11.50 1.25 21.11
N LYS A 57 12.31 1.44 22.16
CA LYS A 57 13.64 2.06 22.04
C LYS A 57 14.73 1.07 21.64
N ASN A 58 14.60 -0.20 22.00
CA ASN A 58 15.60 -1.18 21.68
C ASN A 58 15.20 -2.05 20.46
N LYS A 59 16.19 -2.43 19.68
CA LYS A 59 16.00 -3.19 18.44
C LYS A 59 15.33 -4.54 18.67
N HIS A 60 15.65 -5.20 19.76
CA HIS A 60 15.09 -6.51 20.09
C HIS A 60 13.57 -6.44 20.29
N ASP A 61 13.08 -5.45 21.07
CA ASP A 61 11.64 -5.27 21.28
C ASP A 61 10.90 -4.92 20.00
N VAL A 62 11.52 -4.14 19.10
CA VAL A 62 10.98 -3.87 17.75
C VAL A 62 10.83 -5.17 16.96
N GLU A 63 11.84 -6.03 16.93
CA GLU A 63 11.82 -7.32 16.23
C GLU A 63 10.76 -8.27 16.81
N VAL A 64 10.63 -8.32 18.14
CA VAL A 64 9.61 -9.13 18.83
C VAL A 64 8.20 -8.60 18.51
N ALA A 65 8.00 -7.29 18.55
CA ALA A 65 6.72 -6.67 18.22
C ALA A 65 6.32 -6.97 16.76
N ILE A 66 7.26 -6.85 15.81
CA ILE A 66 7.03 -7.19 14.41
C ILE A 66 6.62 -8.66 14.26
N THR A 67 7.25 -9.56 15.02
CA THR A 67 6.92 -10.99 15.00
C THR A 67 5.48 -11.21 15.46
N HIS A 68 5.09 -10.64 16.62
CA HIS A 68 3.72 -10.75 17.13
C HIS A 68 2.69 -10.20 16.16
N PHE A 69 2.98 -9.03 15.57
CA PHE A 69 2.11 -8.42 14.56
C PHE A 69 1.92 -9.35 13.35
N ARG A 70 3.03 -9.85 12.79
CA ARG A 70 3.00 -10.71 11.59
C ARG A 70 2.30 -12.04 11.86
N ASP A 71 2.48 -12.63 13.04
CA ASP A 71 1.82 -13.87 13.41
C ASP A 71 0.30 -13.71 13.48
N PHE A 72 -0.19 -12.69 14.21
CA PHE A 72 -1.63 -12.40 14.26
C PHE A 72 -2.18 -12.05 12.88
N TYR A 73 -1.46 -11.17 12.15
CA TYR A 73 -1.92 -10.71 10.85
C TYR A 73 -2.05 -11.87 9.86
N ARG A 74 -1.10 -12.80 9.85
CA ARG A 74 -1.11 -14.00 9.00
C ARG A 74 -2.27 -14.93 9.36
N GLU A 75 -2.55 -15.12 10.65
CA GLU A 75 -3.56 -16.09 11.12
C GLU A 75 -4.98 -15.53 11.07
N SER A 76 -5.16 -14.24 11.25
CA SER A 76 -6.47 -13.62 11.41
C SER A 76 -6.64 -12.29 10.67
N GLY A 77 -5.69 -11.37 10.80
CA GLY A 77 -5.85 -10.00 10.32
C GLY A 77 -5.99 -9.90 8.80
N ILE A 78 -5.29 -10.74 8.06
CA ILE A 78 -5.33 -10.76 6.59
C ILE A 78 -6.73 -11.01 6.03
N TYR A 79 -7.55 -11.78 6.74
CA TYR A 79 -8.92 -12.13 6.34
C TYR A 79 -9.96 -11.07 6.73
N GLN A 80 -9.56 -10.01 7.44
CA GLN A 80 -10.43 -8.91 7.86
C GLN A 80 -10.34 -7.71 6.90
N ALA A 81 -9.89 -7.95 5.69
CA ALA A 81 -9.73 -6.97 4.63
C ALA A 81 -10.87 -7.07 3.62
N ARG A 82 -11.20 -5.96 2.99
CA ARG A 82 -12.19 -5.88 1.91
C ARG A 82 -11.75 -4.89 0.84
N LEU A 83 -12.22 -5.06 -0.37
CA LEU A 83 -12.02 -4.05 -1.42
C LEU A 83 -12.74 -2.75 -1.06
N TYR A 84 -12.13 -1.62 -1.41
CA TYR A 84 -12.90 -0.38 -1.44
C TYR A 84 -14.01 -0.47 -2.50
N PRO A 85 -15.10 0.29 -2.33
CA PRO A 85 -16.14 0.36 -3.37
C PRO A 85 -15.56 0.68 -4.75
N GLU A 86 -16.13 0.11 -5.79
CA GLU A 86 -15.81 0.38 -7.21
C GLU A 86 -14.36 0.01 -7.64
N ILE A 87 -13.57 -0.65 -6.81
CA ILE A 87 -12.20 -1.06 -7.18
C ILE A 87 -12.22 -2.11 -8.30
N THR A 88 -13.16 -3.04 -8.28
CA THR A 88 -13.27 -4.04 -9.34
C THR A 88 -13.58 -3.37 -10.68
N GLU A 89 -14.51 -2.41 -10.69
CA GLU A 89 -14.85 -1.63 -11.88
C GLU A 89 -13.66 -0.80 -12.39
N LEU A 90 -12.88 -0.21 -11.49
CA LEU A 90 -11.64 0.50 -11.84
C LEU A 90 -10.65 -0.44 -12.55
N LEU A 91 -10.40 -1.62 -11.97
CA LEU A 91 -9.45 -2.58 -12.52
C LEU A 91 -9.93 -3.14 -13.87
N ASP A 92 -11.22 -3.43 -14.00
CA ASP A 92 -11.84 -3.88 -15.25
C ASP A 92 -11.66 -2.85 -16.36
N ASN A 93 -11.99 -1.57 -16.11
CA ASN A 93 -11.88 -0.50 -17.10
C ASN A 93 -10.42 -0.34 -17.57
N LEU A 94 -9.48 -0.19 -16.65
CA LEU A 94 -8.08 0.00 -17.00
C LEU A 94 -7.48 -1.21 -17.75
N SER A 95 -7.89 -2.41 -17.38
CA SER A 95 -7.48 -3.65 -18.07
C SER A 95 -8.04 -3.75 -19.48
N GLN A 96 -9.32 -3.38 -19.69
CA GLN A 96 -9.96 -3.35 -21.00
C GLN A 96 -9.33 -2.33 -21.95
N GLU A 97 -8.77 -1.25 -21.43
CA GLU A 97 -8.00 -0.27 -22.20
C GLU A 97 -6.59 -0.77 -22.57
N GLY A 98 -6.21 -1.96 -22.15
CA GLY A 98 -4.92 -2.56 -22.45
C GLY A 98 -3.76 -2.02 -21.63
N LEU A 99 -4.06 -1.40 -20.49
CA LEU A 99 -3.05 -0.90 -19.56
C LEU A 99 -2.47 -2.05 -18.72
N ASP A 100 -1.18 -1.97 -18.44
CA ASP A 100 -0.47 -2.93 -17.62
C ASP A 100 -0.60 -2.56 -16.14
N LEU A 101 -1.26 -3.40 -15.35
CA LEU A 101 -1.49 -3.16 -13.94
C LEU A 101 -0.48 -3.92 -13.08
N TYR A 102 0.05 -3.24 -12.06
CA TYR A 102 1.02 -3.78 -11.10
C TYR A 102 0.61 -3.40 -9.69
N VAL A 103 0.97 -4.23 -8.71
CA VAL A 103 0.92 -3.84 -7.30
C VAL A 103 2.34 -3.57 -6.80
N THR A 104 2.53 -2.42 -6.14
CA THR A 104 3.80 -2.03 -5.52
C THR A 104 3.54 -1.55 -4.10
N THR A 105 3.62 -2.45 -3.11
CA THR A 105 3.17 -2.21 -1.74
C THR A 105 4.27 -2.40 -0.70
N SER A 106 4.24 -1.62 0.38
CA SER A 106 5.11 -1.82 1.53
C SER A 106 4.76 -3.07 2.36
N LYS A 107 3.58 -3.66 2.10
CA LYS A 107 3.17 -4.93 2.71
C LYS A 107 4.15 -6.05 2.35
N TYR A 108 4.37 -7.01 3.27
CA TYR A 108 5.16 -8.20 3.02
C TYR A 108 4.60 -8.97 1.81
N GLU A 109 5.44 -9.21 0.79
CA GLU A 109 4.99 -9.68 -0.52
C GLU A 109 4.15 -10.96 -0.50
N PRO A 110 4.52 -12.02 0.26
CA PRO A 110 3.68 -13.22 0.35
C PRO A 110 2.27 -12.93 0.89
N MET A 111 2.14 -12.00 1.85
CA MET A 111 0.83 -11.61 2.39
C MET A 111 0.03 -10.76 1.40
N ALA A 112 0.70 -9.88 0.63
CA ALA A 112 0.04 -9.12 -0.43
C ALA A 112 -0.53 -10.06 -1.52
N ARG A 113 0.24 -11.06 -1.94
CA ARG A 113 -0.20 -12.07 -2.91
C ARG A 113 -1.39 -12.87 -2.39
N GLN A 114 -1.31 -13.36 -1.15
CA GLN A 114 -2.41 -14.10 -0.52
C GLN A 114 -3.70 -13.26 -0.47
N MET A 115 -3.60 -12.01 0.03
CA MET A 115 -4.74 -11.10 0.13
C MET A 115 -5.41 -10.85 -1.23
N LEU A 116 -4.63 -10.59 -2.28
CA LEU A 116 -5.17 -10.35 -3.62
C LEU A 116 -5.81 -11.61 -4.23
N GLN A 117 -5.30 -12.80 -3.90
CA GLN A 117 -5.92 -14.08 -4.27
C GLN A 117 -7.25 -14.29 -3.54
N ASP A 118 -7.29 -14.08 -2.23
CA ASP A 118 -8.49 -14.25 -1.41
C ASP A 118 -9.59 -13.26 -1.81
N LEU A 119 -9.21 -12.04 -2.20
CA LEU A 119 -10.11 -11.02 -2.75
C LEU A 119 -10.42 -11.20 -4.24
N THR A 120 -9.90 -12.25 -4.88
CA THR A 120 -10.17 -12.64 -6.28
C THR A 120 -9.78 -11.60 -7.35
N ILE A 121 -8.86 -10.67 -7.04
CA ILE A 121 -8.40 -9.63 -7.97
C ILE A 121 -6.95 -9.80 -8.43
N SER A 122 -6.26 -10.86 -8.00
CA SER A 122 -4.85 -11.10 -8.38
C SER A 122 -4.63 -11.22 -9.90
N HIS A 123 -5.65 -11.66 -10.63
CA HIS A 123 -5.60 -11.89 -12.08
C HIS A 123 -5.49 -10.61 -12.91
N TYR A 124 -5.83 -9.43 -12.37
CA TYR A 124 -5.67 -8.15 -13.05
C TYR A 124 -4.21 -7.72 -13.18
N PHE A 125 -3.35 -8.18 -12.29
CA PHE A 125 -2.01 -7.64 -12.17
C PHE A 125 -0.97 -8.52 -12.88
N LYS A 126 -0.14 -7.89 -13.74
CA LYS A 126 1.02 -8.54 -14.35
C LYS A 126 2.04 -9.00 -13.31
N ALA A 127 2.19 -8.22 -12.24
CA ALA A 127 3.01 -8.60 -11.09
C ALA A 127 2.55 -7.91 -9.81
N ILE A 128 2.88 -8.58 -8.70
CA ILE A 128 2.65 -8.11 -7.34
C ILE A 128 4.00 -8.07 -6.66
N LEU A 129 4.49 -6.86 -6.37
CA LEU A 129 5.75 -6.61 -5.69
C LEU A 129 5.45 -6.00 -4.32
N GLY A 130 5.96 -6.64 -3.29
CA GLY A 130 5.84 -6.19 -1.92
C GLY A 130 7.19 -6.05 -1.24
N SER A 131 7.20 -5.81 0.07
CA SER A 131 8.43 -5.77 0.84
C SER A 131 9.00 -7.18 1.04
N ILE A 132 10.33 -7.27 0.91
CA ILE A 132 11.15 -8.45 1.20
C ILE A 132 12.45 -7.98 1.88
N SER A 133 13.28 -8.90 2.35
CA SER A 133 14.46 -8.59 3.18
C SER A 133 15.42 -7.52 2.60
N ASN A 134 15.57 -7.48 1.27
CA ASN A 134 16.45 -6.53 0.57
C ASN A 134 15.70 -5.43 -0.20
N ARG A 135 14.38 -5.30 -0.02
CA ARG A 135 13.51 -4.36 -0.71
C ARG A 135 12.36 -3.97 0.22
N CYS A 136 12.62 -3.04 1.15
CA CYS A 136 11.66 -2.70 2.21
C CYS A 136 10.98 -1.35 1.99
N HIS A 137 11.60 -0.44 1.23
CA HIS A 137 11.06 0.90 1.03
C HIS A 137 10.29 1.01 -0.28
N LYS A 138 9.26 1.86 -0.30
CA LYS A 138 8.41 2.07 -1.49
C LYS A 138 9.24 2.36 -2.75
N LEU A 139 10.27 3.21 -2.65
CA LEU A 139 11.16 3.51 -3.77
C LEU A 139 11.82 2.26 -4.38
N ASP A 140 12.31 1.34 -3.53
CA ASP A 140 13.01 0.15 -4.00
C ASP A 140 12.03 -0.82 -4.69
N ILE A 141 10.80 -0.90 -4.18
CA ILE A 141 9.74 -1.71 -4.76
C ILE A 141 9.32 -1.16 -6.13
N VAL A 142 9.10 0.17 -6.22
CA VAL A 142 8.77 0.84 -7.49
C VAL A 142 9.90 0.69 -8.50
N LYS A 143 11.16 0.90 -8.09
CA LYS A 143 12.32 0.72 -8.98
C LYS A 143 12.45 -0.71 -9.48
N ALA A 144 12.25 -1.71 -8.62
CA ALA A 144 12.26 -3.11 -9.03
C ALA A 144 11.18 -3.38 -10.07
N CYS A 145 9.95 -2.91 -9.86
CA CYS A 145 8.87 -3.05 -10.83
C CYS A 145 9.23 -2.44 -12.19
N LEU A 146 9.75 -1.20 -12.19
CA LEU A 146 10.15 -0.53 -13.44
C LEU A 146 11.27 -1.29 -14.19
N GLN A 147 12.23 -1.86 -13.47
CA GLN A 147 13.37 -2.58 -14.04
C GLN A 147 12.97 -3.98 -14.52
N ASP A 148 12.29 -4.76 -13.69
CA ASP A 148 11.96 -6.17 -13.97
C ASP A 148 11.01 -6.30 -15.16
N PHE A 149 10.15 -5.29 -15.38
CA PHE A 149 9.18 -5.26 -16.47
C PHE A 149 9.52 -4.27 -17.59
N ALA A 150 10.73 -3.71 -17.59
CA ALA A 150 11.22 -2.75 -18.58
C ALA A 150 10.26 -1.57 -18.85
N ILE A 151 9.62 -1.06 -17.77
CA ILE A 151 8.62 -0.01 -17.86
C ILE A 151 9.28 1.36 -18.09
N ASN A 152 8.83 2.07 -19.12
CA ASN A 152 9.26 3.44 -19.36
C ASN A 152 8.65 4.37 -18.30
N LYS A 153 9.50 5.06 -17.55
CA LYS A 153 9.10 5.99 -16.48
C LYS A 153 8.11 7.07 -16.93
N LYS A 154 8.23 7.54 -18.19
CA LYS A 154 7.33 8.55 -18.75
C LYS A 154 5.92 8.05 -19.05
N GLU A 155 5.76 6.74 -19.07
CA GLU A 155 4.49 6.04 -19.34
C GLU A 155 3.95 5.32 -18.10
N ALA A 156 4.56 5.57 -16.93
CA ALA A 156 4.21 4.95 -15.67
C ALA A 156 3.60 5.96 -14.68
N ILE A 157 2.61 5.50 -13.94
CA ILE A 157 1.97 6.25 -12.86
C ILE A 157 1.86 5.37 -11.62
N ILE A 158 2.14 5.94 -10.45
CA ILE A 158 1.80 5.32 -9.16
C ILE A 158 0.49 5.90 -8.65
N VAL A 159 -0.38 5.03 -8.16
CA VAL A 159 -1.64 5.36 -7.49
C VAL A 159 -1.52 4.88 -6.05
N GLY A 160 -1.67 5.78 -5.09
CA GLY A 160 -1.54 5.46 -3.67
C GLY A 160 -2.18 6.50 -2.77
N ASP A 161 -2.46 6.12 -1.53
CA ASP A 161 -3.20 6.95 -0.57
C ASP A 161 -2.31 7.64 0.47
N THR A 162 -1.00 7.35 0.48
CA THR A 162 -0.09 7.93 1.48
C THR A 162 1.05 8.73 0.85
N LYS A 163 1.68 9.59 1.67
CA LYS A 163 2.91 10.30 1.27
C LYS A 163 4.04 9.36 0.84
N PHE A 164 4.08 8.13 1.32
CA PHE A 164 5.14 7.18 0.96
C PHE A 164 5.07 6.81 -0.52
N ASP A 165 3.87 6.72 -1.09
CA ASP A 165 3.64 6.50 -2.51
C ASP A 165 4.11 7.70 -3.33
N MET A 166 3.75 8.90 -2.87
CA MET A 166 4.13 10.15 -3.52
C MET A 166 5.64 10.35 -3.49
N ILE A 167 6.30 10.12 -2.36
CA ILE A 167 7.75 10.20 -2.21
C ILE A 167 8.44 9.14 -3.10
N GLY A 168 7.98 7.89 -3.03
CA GLY A 168 8.54 6.79 -3.82
C GLY A 168 8.42 7.02 -5.32
N GLY A 169 7.25 7.44 -5.79
CA GLY A 169 7.02 7.79 -7.19
C GLY A 169 7.84 8.99 -7.67
N LYS A 170 7.96 10.04 -6.84
CA LYS A 170 8.80 11.22 -7.14
C LYS A 170 10.27 10.84 -7.30
N GLN A 171 10.81 10.06 -6.37
CA GLN A 171 12.19 9.61 -6.41
C GLN A 171 12.47 8.62 -7.54
N ALA A 172 11.47 7.82 -7.93
CA ALA A 172 11.53 6.94 -9.10
C ALA A 172 11.42 7.71 -10.43
N GLY A 173 10.88 8.92 -10.41
CA GLY A 173 10.70 9.77 -11.59
C GLY A 173 9.48 9.39 -12.44
N ILE A 174 8.41 8.92 -11.80
CA ILE A 174 7.14 8.57 -12.44
C ILE A 174 6.01 9.53 -12.03
N THR A 175 4.91 9.52 -12.77
CA THR A 175 3.69 10.28 -12.45
C THR A 175 3.08 9.78 -11.14
N ARG A 176 2.44 10.65 -10.37
CA ARG A 176 1.91 10.39 -9.02
C ARG A 176 0.46 10.86 -8.93
N LEU A 177 -0.42 9.93 -8.64
CA LEU A 177 -1.84 10.16 -8.37
C LEU A 177 -2.13 9.75 -6.94
N GLY A 178 -2.51 10.70 -6.11
CA GLY A 178 -2.95 10.44 -4.75
C GLY A 178 -4.43 10.16 -4.70
N VAL A 179 -4.86 9.21 -3.86
CA VAL A 179 -6.28 8.92 -3.62
C VAL A 179 -6.64 9.24 -2.17
N THR A 180 -7.88 9.72 -1.94
CA THR A 180 -8.27 10.31 -0.64
C THR A 180 -9.23 9.45 0.17
N TRP A 181 -9.57 8.26 -0.27
CA TRP A 181 -10.45 7.33 0.47
C TRP A 181 -9.70 6.40 1.44
N GLY A 182 -8.35 6.44 1.40
CA GLY A 182 -7.48 5.61 2.22
C GLY A 182 -7.10 6.23 3.57
N PHE A 183 -5.88 5.98 4.01
CA PHE A 183 -5.37 6.37 5.34
C PHE A 183 -4.72 7.76 5.36
N GLY A 184 -4.27 8.27 4.21
CA GLY A 184 -3.67 9.59 4.07
C GLY A 184 -4.71 10.70 3.88
N CYS A 185 -4.26 11.95 3.92
CA CYS A 185 -5.10 13.11 3.62
C CYS A 185 -4.57 13.87 2.40
N GLN A 186 -5.45 14.61 1.74
CA GLN A 186 -5.12 15.34 0.51
C GLN A 186 -3.94 16.30 0.70
N GLU A 187 -3.91 17.03 1.82
CA GLU A 187 -2.88 18.00 2.11
C GLU A 187 -1.49 17.34 2.20
N ASP A 188 -1.41 16.18 2.83
CA ASP A 188 -0.16 15.42 2.95
C ASP A 188 0.28 14.84 1.60
N LEU A 189 -0.65 14.35 0.80
CA LEU A 189 -0.39 13.87 -0.57
C LEU A 189 0.18 15.00 -1.44
N GLN A 190 -0.45 16.17 -1.44
CA GLN A 190 -0.02 17.34 -2.20
C GLN A 190 1.35 17.87 -1.74
N ALA A 191 1.55 17.98 -0.41
CA ALA A 191 2.82 18.42 0.17
C ALA A 191 3.99 17.50 -0.22
N HIS A 192 3.73 16.21 -0.46
CA HIS A 192 4.74 15.22 -0.85
C HIS A 192 4.81 14.96 -2.36
N GLY A 193 4.06 15.74 -3.16
CA GLY A 193 4.24 15.83 -4.61
C GLY A 193 3.27 15.01 -5.44
N ALA A 194 2.06 14.76 -4.95
CA ALA A 194 0.96 14.32 -5.81
C ALA A 194 0.77 15.32 -6.96
N GLN A 195 0.70 14.83 -8.18
CA GLN A 195 0.45 15.65 -9.37
C GLN A 195 -1.06 15.67 -9.69
N TYR A 196 -1.74 14.62 -9.31
CA TYR A 196 -3.17 14.45 -9.45
C TYR A 196 -3.76 13.92 -8.15
N ILE A 197 -5.02 14.25 -7.88
CA ILE A 197 -5.80 13.75 -6.73
C ILE A 197 -7.10 13.18 -7.28
N GLY A 198 -7.41 11.95 -6.89
CA GLY A 198 -8.68 11.28 -7.14
C GLY A 198 -9.43 11.06 -5.83
N HIS A 199 -10.71 11.42 -5.81
CA HIS A 199 -11.58 11.23 -4.65
C HIS A 199 -12.44 9.97 -4.76
N THR A 200 -12.56 9.44 -5.98
CA THR A 200 -13.31 8.22 -6.28
C THR A 200 -12.54 7.36 -7.29
N PRO A 201 -12.77 6.04 -7.35
CA PRO A 201 -12.20 5.19 -8.38
C PRO A 201 -12.56 5.66 -9.80
N GLN A 202 -13.76 6.23 -10.01
CA GLN A 202 -14.17 6.80 -11.29
C GLN A 202 -13.30 8.00 -11.69
N GLU A 203 -13.00 8.91 -10.77
CA GLU A 203 -12.07 10.03 -11.04
C GLU A 203 -10.65 9.54 -11.39
N VAL A 204 -10.18 8.44 -10.79
CA VAL A 204 -8.90 7.83 -11.14
C VAL A 204 -8.88 7.36 -12.60
N ILE A 205 -9.97 6.73 -13.07
CA ILE A 205 -10.12 6.33 -14.48
C ILE A 205 -10.01 7.57 -15.39
N GLU A 206 -10.80 8.61 -15.11
CA GLU A 206 -10.85 9.84 -15.92
C GLU A 206 -9.49 10.55 -15.98
N ILE A 207 -8.77 10.61 -14.86
CA ILE A 207 -7.42 11.18 -14.80
C ILE A 207 -6.46 10.37 -15.66
N ILE A 208 -6.46 9.04 -15.52
CA ILE A 208 -5.53 8.15 -16.26
C ILE A 208 -5.82 8.24 -17.77
N GLN A 209 -7.07 8.31 -18.19
CA GLN A 209 -7.48 8.45 -19.59
C GLN A 209 -7.06 9.81 -20.20
N SER A 210 -6.92 10.83 -19.37
CA SER A 210 -6.49 12.16 -19.81
C SER A 210 -4.98 12.30 -20.05
N LEU A 211 -4.17 11.28 -19.65
CA LEU A 211 -2.70 11.26 -19.67
C LEU A 211 -2.15 10.41 -20.82
#